data_6aadb6346d257dd505e316ba81c485b8
#
_entry.id   6aadb6346d257dd505e316ba81c485b8
#
_cell.length_a   1.000
_cell.length_b   1.000
_cell.length_c   1.000
_cell.angle_alpha   90.00
_cell.angle_beta   90.00
_cell.angle_gamma   90.00
#
_symmetry.space_group_name_H-M   'P 1'
#
loop_
_entity.id
_entity.type
_entity.pdbx_description
1 polymer ?
#
loop_
_entity_poly.entity_id
_entity_poly.type
_entity_poly.pdbx_seq_one_letter_code
_entity_poly.pdbx_strand_id
1 'polypeptide(L)'
;MAAVLTAEVLQDDVAVSLARVIAAANQRARECGVNVKQSLITISQIAEGEIAWRVNYGSKDYLSRRGGDFIVDVYTADASIKQVLHGQ
;
A
#
# COMPACT_ATOMS: atom_id res chain seq x y z
N MET A 1 -4.16 27.32 7.35
CA MET A 1 -2.79 27.50 6.86
C MET A 1 -2.28 26.23 6.22
N ALA A 2 -1.70 26.35 5.05
CA ALA A 2 -1.16 25.20 4.33
C ALA A 2 0.17 24.78 4.94
N ALA A 3 0.40 23.48 5.02
CA ALA A 3 1.70 22.97 5.42
C ALA A 3 2.70 23.19 4.29
N VAL A 4 3.93 23.51 4.66
CA VAL A 4 5.00 23.68 3.71
C VAL A 4 5.90 22.46 3.77
N LEU A 5 6.09 21.82 2.63
CA LEU A 5 7.00 20.68 2.54
C LEU A 5 8.42 21.20 2.41
N THR A 6 9.24 20.86 3.38
CA THR A 6 10.65 21.24 3.36
C THR A 6 11.46 20.13 2.72
N ALA A 7 12.72 20.45 2.37
CA ALA A 7 13.62 19.44 1.84
C ALA A 7 13.81 18.28 2.82
N GLU A 8 13.85 18.58 4.11
CA GLU A 8 14.01 17.55 5.14
C GLU A 8 12.84 16.58 5.13
N VAL A 9 11.62 17.10 5.01
CA VAL A 9 10.42 16.25 4.96
C VAL A 9 10.44 15.39 3.70
N LEU A 10 10.82 15.97 2.57
CA LEU A 10 10.82 15.26 1.29
C LEU A 10 11.94 14.24 1.19
N GLN A 11 12.94 14.31 2.07
CA GLN A 11 14.07 13.39 2.09
C GLN A 11 14.01 12.39 3.24
N ASP A 12 12.88 12.33 3.92
CA ASP A 12 12.71 11.36 5.00
C ASP A 12 12.83 9.95 4.45
N ASP A 13 13.77 9.17 4.97
CA ASP A 13 14.08 7.85 4.45
C ASP A 13 12.90 6.90 4.54
N VAL A 14 12.18 6.94 5.65
CA VAL A 14 11.04 6.07 5.86
C VAL A 14 9.91 6.45 4.90
N ALA A 15 9.67 7.74 4.73
CA ALA A 15 8.61 8.20 3.83
C ALA A 15 8.94 7.87 2.38
N VAL A 16 10.19 8.06 1.97
CA VAL A 16 10.62 7.74 0.60
C VAL A 16 10.49 6.24 0.34
N SER A 17 10.95 5.42 1.29
CA SER A 17 10.85 3.98 1.17
C SER A 17 9.39 3.54 1.08
N LEU A 18 8.53 4.10 1.93
CA LEU A 18 7.11 3.78 1.92
C LEU A 18 6.46 4.21 0.61
N ALA A 19 6.85 5.36 0.07
CA ALA A 19 6.31 5.81 -1.22
C ALA A 19 6.63 4.82 -2.34
N ARG A 20 7.83 4.26 -2.34
CA ARG A 20 8.22 3.25 -3.33
C ARG A 20 7.39 1.98 -3.16
N VAL A 21 7.17 1.57 -1.91
CA VAL A 21 6.36 0.41 -1.59
C VAL A 21 4.92 0.62 -2.10
N ILE A 22 4.35 1.77 -1.80
CA ILE A 22 2.98 2.07 -2.22
C ILE A 22 2.89 2.13 -3.74
N ALA A 23 3.87 2.72 -4.40
CA ALA A 23 3.88 2.79 -5.86
C ALA A 23 3.89 1.40 -6.48
N ALA A 24 4.73 0.50 -5.94
CA ALA A 24 4.80 -0.88 -6.42
C ALA A 24 3.47 -1.61 -6.18
N ALA A 25 2.89 -1.44 -4.99
CA ALA A 25 1.63 -2.08 -4.66
C ALA A 25 0.50 -1.56 -5.54
N ASN A 26 0.44 -0.25 -5.77
CA ASN A 26 -0.59 0.35 -6.62
C ASN A 26 -0.50 -0.16 -8.05
N GLN A 27 0.72 -0.27 -8.58
CA GLN A 27 0.91 -0.79 -9.92
C GLN A 27 0.37 -2.21 -10.03
N ARG A 28 0.72 -3.05 -9.04
CA ARG A 28 0.26 -4.43 -9.03
C ARG A 28 -1.26 -4.50 -8.90
N ALA A 29 -1.84 -3.67 -8.03
CA ALA A 29 -3.28 -3.65 -7.86
C ALA A 29 -3.99 -3.28 -9.16
N ARG A 30 -3.47 -2.26 -9.87
CA ARG A 30 -4.07 -1.86 -11.15
C ARG A 30 -3.95 -2.96 -12.19
N GLU A 31 -2.84 -3.69 -12.22
CA GLU A 31 -2.68 -4.82 -13.12
C GLU A 31 -3.72 -5.90 -12.87
N CYS A 32 -4.19 -6.01 -11.63
CA CYS A 32 -5.19 -6.97 -11.24
C CYS A 32 -6.62 -6.43 -11.31
N GLY A 33 -6.79 -5.24 -11.86
CA GLY A 33 -8.12 -4.66 -12.07
C GLY A 33 -8.67 -3.87 -10.90
N VAL A 34 -7.85 -3.57 -9.90
CA VAL A 34 -8.28 -2.80 -8.75
C VAL A 34 -8.31 -1.31 -9.10
N ASN A 35 -9.42 -0.65 -8.76
CA ASN A 35 -9.52 0.79 -8.91
C ASN A 35 -8.93 1.45 -7.67
N VAL A 36 -7.65 1.79 -7.75
CA VAL A 36 -6.90 2.28 -6.58
C VAL A 36 -7.50 3.57 -6.03
N LYS A 37 -7.90 4.49 -6.91
CA LYS A 37 -8.46 5.77 -6.46
C LYS A 37 -9.78 5.62 -5.72
N GLN A 38 -10.51 4.55 -6.01
CA GLN A 38 -11.80 4.30 -5.37
C GLN A 38 -11.69 3.33 -4.21
N SER A 39 -10.48 2.94 -3.84
CA SER A 39 -10.26 2.01 -2.76
C SER A 39 -9.99 2.73 -1.46
N LEU A 40 -10.41 2.11 -0.37
CA LEU A 40 -9.98 2.53 0.97
C LEU A 40 -8.67 1.80 1.24
N ILE A 41 -7.59 2.55 1.32
CA ILE A 41 -6.25 1.97 1.43
C ILE A 41 -5.80 2.01 2.87
N THR A 42 -5.46 0.85 3.41
CA THR A 42 -4.83 0.77 4.73
C THR A 42 -3.46 0.14 4.58
N ILE A 43 -2.53 0.60 5.39
CA ILE A 43 -1.14 0.18 5.31
C ILE A 43 -0.69 -0.26 6.68
N SER A 44 -0.08 -1.44 6.76
CA SER A 44 0.48 -1.93 8.00
C SER A 44 1.83 -2.56 7.75
N GLN A 45 2.69 -2.53 8.76
CA GLN A 45 4.01 -3.10 8.65
C GLN A 45 4.01 -4.52 9.17
N ILE A 46 4.71 -5.40 8.47
CA ILE A 46 4.86 -6.79 8.85
C ILE A 46 6.32 -7.03 9.15
N ALA A 47 6.61 -7.56 10.33
CA ALA A 47 7.97 -7.79 10.76
C ALA A 47 8.22 -9.25 11.10
N GLU A 48 7.74 -10.13 10.22
CA GLU A 48 7.98 -11.56 10.35
C GLU A 48 9.05 -11.95 9.33
N GLY A 49 10.27 -12.16 9.80
CA GLY A 49 11.40 -12.35 8.91
C GLY A 49 11.83 -11.02 8.33
N GLU A 50 11.86 -10.89 7.02
CA GLU A 50 12.17 -9.61 6.40
C GLU A 50 11.00 -8.65 6.58
N ILE A 51 11.33 -7.39 6.81
CA ILE A 51 10.31 -6.37 7.00
C ILE A 51 9.62 -6.07 5.69
N ALA A 52 8.30 -6.08 5.72
CA ALA A 52 7.47 -5.80 4.56
C ALA A 52 6.33 -4.89 4.97
N TRP A 53 5.72 -4.25 3.99
CA TRP A 53 4.52 -3.46 4.19
C TRP A 53 3.35 -4.16 3.54
N ARG A 54 2.27 -4.23 4.26
CA ARG A 54 1.01 -4.76 3.71
C ARG A 54 0.11 -3.61 3.30
N VAL A 55 -0.25 -3.57 2.03
CA VAL A 55 -1.15 -2.56 1.50
C VAL A 55 -2.47 -3.24 1.18
N ASN A 56 -3.51 -2.81 1.84
CA ASN A 56 -4.84 -3.39 1.73
C ASN A 56 -5.75 -2.44 0.98
N TYR A 57 -6.36 -2.94 -0.09
CA TYR A 57 -7.29 -2.16 -0.92
C TYR A 57 -8.69 -2.69 -0.70
N GLY A 58 -9.49 -1.95 0.04
CA GLY A 58 -10.85 -2.34 0.36
C GLY A 58 -11.87 -1.42 -0.30
N SER A 59 -13.11 -1.77 -0.19
CA SER A 59 -14.20 -0.95 -0.72
C SER A 59 -14.46 0.22 0.21
N LYS A 60 -14.64 1.42 -0.37
CA LYS A 60 -15.05 2.57 0.41
C LYS A 60 -16.47 2.42 0.94
N ASP A 61 -17.27 1.63 0.24
CA ASP A 61 -18.63 1.35 0.67
C ASP A 61 -18.67 -0.04 1.31
N TYR A 62 -18.06 -0.13 2.46
CA TYR A 62 -17.93 -1.42 3.13
C TYR A 62 -19.26 -1.96 3.63
N LEU A 63 -20.29 -1.13 3.72
CA LEU A 63 -21.59 -1.59 4.18
C LEU A 63 -22.27 -2.48 3.17
N SER A 64 -21.99 -2.29 1.88
CA SER A 64 -22.57 -3.12 0.84
C SER A 64 -21.54 -4.02 0.19
N ARG A 65 -20.35 -4.05 0.76
CA ARG A 65 -19.25 -4.81 0.17
C ARG A 65 -19.49 -6.31 0.24
N ARG A 66 -19.13 -6.98 -0.83
CA ARG A 66 -19.14 -8.42 -0.92
C ARG A 66 -17.73 -8.89 -1.20
N GLY A 67 -17.37 -9.99 -0.61
CA GLY A 67 -16.04 -10.52 -0.77
C GLY A 67 -15.04 -9.75 0.04
N GLY A 68 -13.80 -10.05 -0.19
CA GLY A 68 -12.73 -9.48 0.59
C GLY A 68 -11.95 -8.41 -0.12
N ASP A 69 -10.89 -8.02 0.54
CA ASP A 69 -10.02 -6.99 0.04
C ASP A 69 -8.94 -7.59 -0.85
N PHE A 70 -8.30 -6.73 -1.61
CA PHE A 70 -7.11 -7.08 -2.36
C PHE A 70 -5.90 -6.59 -1.57
N ILE A 71 -4.95 -7.48 -1.33
CA ILE A 71 -3.82 -7.20 -0.44
C ILE A 71 -2.52 -7.45 -1.18
N VAL A 72 -1.60 -6.50 -1.09
CA VAL A 72 -0.25 -6.65 -1.65
C VAL A 72 0.76 -6.47 -0.55
N ASP A 73 1.61 -7.46 -0.35
CA ASP A 73 2.73 -7.37 0.58
C ASP A 73 3.99 -7.06 -0.21
N VAL A 74 4.71 -6.02 0.22
CA VAL A 74 5.86 -5.50 -0.51
C VAL A 74 7.05 -5.41 0.44
N TYR A 75 8.19 -5.97 0.04
CA TYR A 75 9.40 -5.88 0.84
C TYR A 75 9.89 -4.44 0.93
N THR A 76 10.25 -4.04 2.15
CA THR A 76 10.74 -2.69 2.39
C THR A 76 12.07 -2.42 1.69
N ALA A 77 12.94 -3.43 1.64
CA ALA A 77 14.31 -3.24 1.19
C ALA A 77 14.41 -2.79 -0.27
N ASP A 78 13.61 -3.38 -1.16
CA ASP A 78 13.73 -3.11 -2.59
C ASP A 78 12.40 -2.88 -3.29
N ALA A 79 11.32 -2.80 -2.51
CA ALA A 79 9.96 -2.61 -3.04
C ALA A 79 9.52 -3.71 -4.00
N SER A 80 10.09 -4.92 -3.85
CA SER A 80 9.63 -6.06 -4.63
C SER A 80 8.39 -6.66 -3.99
N ILE A 81 7.55 -7.27 -4.82
CA ILE A 81 6.30 -7.86 -4.34
C ILE A 81 6.62 -9.18 -3.62
N LYS A 82 6.19 -9.27 -2.37
CA LYS A 82 6.33 -10.49 -1.60
C LYS A 82 5.23 -11.48 -1.94
N GLN A 83 3.98 -10.99 -1.93
CA GLN A 83 2.83 -11.83 -2.25
C GLN A 83 1.62 -10.95 -2.50
N VAL A 84 0.65 -11.53 -3.18
CA VAL A 84 -0.64 -10.90 -3.45
C VAL A 84 -1.70 -11.82 -2.88
N LEU A 85 -2.61 -11.26 -2.09
CA LEU A 85 -3.67 -12.00 -1.45
C LEU A 85 -5.01 -11.41 -1.85
N HIS A 86 -5.97 -12.30 -2.08
CA HIS A 86 -7.36 -11.90 -2.27
C HIS A 86 -8.11 -12.32 -1.01
N GLY A 87 -8.63 -11.33 -0.28
CA GLY A 87 -9.42 -11.60 0.90
C GLY A 87 -10.77 -12.17 0.55
N GLN A 88 -11.46 -12.64 1.57
CA GLN A 88 -12.81 -13.16 1.40
C GLN A 88 -13.86 -12.22 1.88
#